data_54efc5efef7a9c455dee6cefbb206752
#
_entry.id   54efc5efef7a9c455dee6cefbb206752
#
_cell.length_a   1.000
_cell.length_b   1.000
_cell.length_c   1.000
_cell.angle_alpha   90.00
_cell.angle_beta   90.00
_cell.angle_gamma   90.00
#
_symmetry.space_group_name_H-M   'P 1'
#
loop_
_entity.id
_entity.type
_entity.pdbx_description
1 polymer ?
#
loop_
_entity_poly.entity_id
_entity_poly.type
_entity_poly.pdbx_seq_one_letter_code
_entity_poly.pdbx_strand_id
1 'polypeptide(L)'
;RLLASDEEFILAVEGGVAAIETHYLTIGGKGTSGFELLQSVAKRAKTVFAIGTCSCYGGIQAARPNPTQSCGISEVLTQKVVQVPGCPPSDTNIVVNLCFFALFQTTPNLDEKNRPKWAYGKCLHDMCERKAKFESGVFAECFDDALAKDGACLFKVGCKGPYAYSNCPKTKFNAKTSWSIQAGHGCIACCEPNFWDEFGFYEVPMNNANAYEDFSLRALSKDKSSANADTKGILPFAMSEGLDENGVFLSFGEKLGVLYSQNGEPCDFLAFEFESNAKLVLQNLAKNKLGAALVQNYKDKFPHNFAFIEQNYDENSSPSGDISKFFEYIFVLARGERLKSVQEFFECAASYKFKHASPFDIKLSLSDESAKLDISKAMRFPLIYLCGGLELEALAFSACSLLLQRLKETLIFVSQNQNKAITVDIKAKTDFVEAILN
;
A
#
# COMPACT_ATOMS: atom_id res chain seq x y z
N ARG A 1 34.75 -21.42 -15.58
CA ARG A 1 34.67 -21.51 -17.05
C ARG A 1 33.93 -20.30 -17.62
N LEU A 2 32.67 -20.04 -17.26
CA LEU A 2 31.86 -18.90 -17.75
C LEU A 2 32.54 -17.54 -17.49
N LEU A 3 33.13 -17.34 -16.29
CA LEU A 3 33.85 -16.11 -15.95
C LEU A 3 35.15 -15.90 -16.75
N ALA A 4 35.71 -16.95 -17.37
CA ALA A 4 36.92 -16.92 -18.18
C ALA A 4 36.63 -16.94 -19.70
N SER A 5 35.37 -16.99 -20.11
CA SER A 5 34.94 -16.93 -21.51
C SER A 5 34.42 -15.54 -21.89
N ASP A 6 34.38 -15.21 -23.17
CA ASP A 6 33.79 -13.97 -23.68
C ASP A 6 32.28 -14.11 -23.98
N GLU A 7 31.67 -15.22 -23.56
CA GLU A 7 30.27 -15.49 -23.78
C GLU A 7 29.40 -14.50 -22.99
N GLU A 8 28.40 -13.96 -23.67
CA GLU A 8 27.39 -13.13 -23.05
C GLU A 8 26.31 -13.97 -22.37
N PHE A 9 25.91 -13.61 -21.19
CA PHE A 9 24.89 -14.34 -20.45
C PHE A 9 23.95 -13.45 -19.63
N ILE A 10 22.79 -13.99 -19.33
CA ILE A 10 21.82 -13.48 -18.37
C ILE A 10 22.08 -14.18 -17.03
N LEU A 11 22.16 -13.41 -15.94
CA LEU A 11 22.28 -13.96 -14.60
C LEU A 11 20.90 -13.99 -13.94
N ALA A 12 20.39 -15.17 -13.64
CA ALA A 12 19.23 -15.38 -12.81
C ALA A 12 19.65 -15.89 -11.44
N VAL A 13 19.31 -15.19 -10.39
CA VAL A 13 19.71 -15.49 -9.00
C VAL A 13 18.49 -15.87 -8.20
N GLU A 14 18.53 -17.00 -7.52
CA GLU A 14 17.59 -17.45 -6.51
C GLU A 14 18.25 -17.41 -5.14
N GLY A 15 17.46 -17.08 -4.09
CA GLY A 15 17.94 -16.94 -2.73
C GLY A 15 18.43 -15.55 -2.36
N GLY A 16 18.37 -15.22 -1.06
CA GLY A 16 18.95 -14.01 -0.50
C GLY A 16 20.44 -14.13 -0.29
N VAL A 17 21.09 -13.02 0.03
CA VAL A 17 22.52 -12.96 0.32
C VAL A 17 22.76 -12.36 1.70
N ALA A 18 23.72 -12.91 2.45
CA ALA A 18 24.15 -12.33 3.72
C ALA A 18 25.13 -11.18 3.46
N ALA A 19 24.83 -9.97 3.94
CA ALA A 19 25.71 -8.80 3.78
C ALA A 19 26.81 -8.74 4.85
N ILE A 20 26.54 -9.30 6.04
CA ILE A 20 27.51 -9.54 7.11
C ILE A 20 27.65 -11.05 7.29
N GLU A 21 28.78 -11.50 7.80
CA GLU A 21 29.07 -12.94 7.93
C GLU A 21 28.91 -13.66 6.58
N THR A 22 29.51 -13.10 5.53
CA THR A 22 29.31 -13.54 4.13
C THR A 22 29.64 -15.02 3.92
N HIS A 23 30.48 -15.62 4.80
CA HIS A 23 30.81 -17.05 4.79
C HIS A 23 29.72 -17.96 5.37
N TYR A 24 28.59 -17.40 5.82
CA TYR A 24 27.42 -18.18 6.19
C TYR A 24 26.92 -19.02 5.00
N LEU A 25 27.08 -18.50 3.77
CA LEU A 25 26.86 -19.22 2.52
C LEU A 25 28.18 -19.31 1.76
N THR A 26 28.77 -20.50 1.69
CA THR A 26 30.00 -20.77 0.91
C THR A 26 29.73 -21.71 -0.26
N ILE A 27 30.42 -21.48 -1.35
CA ILE A 27 30.29 -22.24 -2.60
C ILE A 27 31.65 -22.83 -3.02
N GLY A 28 31.61 -24.11 -3.31
CA GLY A 28 32.78 -24.86 -3.76
C GLY A 28 33.83 -25.17 -2.69
N GLY A 29 34.82 -25.98 -3.04
CA GLY A 29 35.82 -26.48 -2.10
C GLY A 29 36.81 -25.43 -1.58
N LYS A 30 36.85 -24.23 -2.15
CA LYS A 30 37.72 -23.13 -1.72
C LYS A 30 37.05 -22.20 -0.70
N GLY A 31 35.77 -22.45 -0.34
CA GLY A 31 35.05 -21.64 0.62
C GLY A 31 34.73 -20.20 0.15
N THR A 32 34.62 -19.97 -1.17
CA THR A 32 34.21 -18.67 -1.71
C THR A 32 32.83 -18.34 -1.19
N SER A 33 32.63 -17.14 -0.65
CA SER A 33 31.32 -16.73 -0.18
C SER A 33 30.35 -16.53 -1.34
N GLY A 34 29.06 -16.79 -1.10
CA GLY A 34 28.00 -16.51 -2.08
C GLY A 34 27.95 -15.04 -2.48
N PHE A 35 28.28 -14.14 -1.55
CA PHE A 35 28.40 -12.71 -1.79
C PHE A 35 29.47 -12.36 -2.81
N GLU A 36 30.71 -12.85 -2.62
CA GLU A 36 31.84 -12.62 -3.54
C GLU A 36 31.58 -13.21 -4.93
N LEU A 37 31.02 -14.43 -4.97
CA LEU A 37 30.66 -15.06 -6.24
C LEU A 37 29.62 -14.27 -6.97
N LEU A 38 28.54 -13.85 -6.26
CA LEU A 38 27.48 -13.03 -6.83
C LEU A 38 28.03 -11.74 -7.46
N GLN A 39 28.87 -11.00 -6.74
CA GLN A 39 29.49 -9.78 -7.25
C GLN A 39 30.36 -10.00 -8.48
N SER A 40 31.14 -11.06 -8.48
CA SER A 40 32.04 -11.36 -9.60
C SER A 40 31.28 -11.80 -10.85
N VAL A 41 30.23 -12.60 -10.71
CA VAL A 41 29.40 -13.06 -11.84
C VAL A 41 28.54 -11.94 -12.38
N ALA A 42 27.92 -11.16 -11.50
CA ALA A 42 27.02 -10.07 -11.86
C ALA A 42 27.73 -9.00 -12.72
N LYS A 43 29.00 -8.66 -12.41
CA LYS A 43 29.81 -7.70 -13.20
C LYS A 43 29.91 -8.05 -14.68
N ARG A 44 29.78 -9.31 -15.03
CA ARG A 44 29.91 -9.82 -16.41
C ARG A 44 28.59 -10.08 -17.10
N ALA A 45 27.50 -10.15 -16.33
CA ALA A 45 26.17 -10.43 -16.86
C ALA A 45 25.63 -9.22 -17.65
N LYS A 46 25.00 -9.46 -18.79
CA LYS A 46 24.27 -8.41 -19.55
C LYS A 46 23.14 -7.83 -18.72
N THR A 47 22.48 -8.64 -17.95
CA THR A 47 21.39 -8.25 -17.04
C THR A 47 21.30 -9.25 -15.90
N VAL A 48 20.74 -8.80 -14.79
CA VAL A 48 20.54 -9.60 -13.59
C VAL A 48 19.06 -9.65 -13.24
N PHE A 49 18.55 -10.85 -13.04
CA PHE A 49 17.21 -11.12 -12.55
C PHE A 49 17.28 -11.70 -11.14
N ALA A 50 16.56 -11.10 -10.20
CA ALA A 50 16.27 -11.67 -8.90
C ALA A 50 15.01 -12.52 -9.02
N ILE A 51 15.12 -13.82 -8.82
CA ILE A 51 14.01 -14.76 -8.93
C ILE A 51 13.56 -15.19 -7.54
N GLY A 52 12.31 -14.89 -7.23
CA GLY A 52 11.73 -15.17 -5.91
C GLY A 52 11.97 -14.06 -4.90
N THR A 53 11.11 -14.00 -3.90
CA THR A 53 11.12 -12.96 -2.85
C THR A 53 12.41 -12.98 -2.02
N CYS A 54 13.05 -14.14 -1.85
CA CYS A 54 14.36 -14.23 -1.18
C CYS A 54 15.44 -13.46 -1.94
N SER A 55 15.51 -13.64 -3.26
CA SER A 55 16.47 -12.92 -4.08
C SER A 55 16.12 -11.44 -4.24
N CYS A 56 14.81 -11.11 -4.28
CA CYS A 56 14.35 -9.73 -4.44
C CYS A 56 14.57 -8.89 -3.18
N TYR A 57 14.25 -9.44 -2.00
CA TYR A 57 14.09 -8.67 -0.75
C TYR A 57 14.70 -9.35 0.49
N GLY A 58 15.43 -10.44 0.31
CA GLY A 58 15.99 -11.22 1.41
C GLY A 58 15.13 -12.41 1.85
N GLY A 59 13.80 -12.29 1.75
CA GLY A 59 12.88 -13.36 2.12
C GLY A 59 12.82 -13.63 3.63
N ILE A 60 12.35 -14.80 4.02
CA ILE A 60 12.23 -15.20 5.43
C ILE A 60 13.58 -15.14 6.17
N GLN A 61 14.71 -15.34 5.47
CA GLN A 61 16.05 -15.21 6.06
C GLN A 61 16.34 -13.79 6.55
N ALA A 62 15.69 -12.78 5.96
CA ALA A 62 15.78 -11.38 6.36
C ALA A 62 14.81 -11.01 7.48
N ALA A 63 14.02 -11.96 7.98
CA ALA A 63 13.14 -11.72 9.11
C ALA A 63 13.92 -11.33 10.37
N ARG A 64 13.35 -10.44 11.17
CA ARG A 64 13.96 -9.98 12.42
C ARG A 64 14.22 -11.15 13.38
N PRO A 65 15.36 -11.16 14.06
CA PRO A 65 16.36 -10.08 14.21
C PRO A 65 17.41 -10.00 13.11
N ASN A 66 17.40 -10.84 12.08
CA ASN A 66 18.31 -10.83 10.91
C ASN A 66 19.81 -10.66 11.26
N PRO A 67 20.42 -11.54 12.03
CA PRO A 67 21.79 -11.34 12.53
C PRO A 67 22.86 -11.35 11.43
N THR A 68 22.60 -11.97 10.27
CA THR A 68 23.49 -12.01 9.12
C THR A 68 23.32 -10.85 8.17
N GLN A 69 22.34 -9.95 8.45
CA GLN A 69 21.89 -8.91 7.54
C GLN A 69 21.59 -9.48 6.14
N SER A 70 20.83 -10.58 6.11
CA SER A 70 20.37 -11.16 4.87
C SER A 70 19.46 -10.17 4.14
N CYS A 71 19.69 -10.00 2.85
CA CYS A 71 19.01 -8.99 2.02
C CYS A 71 18.78 -9.47 0.59
N GLY A 72 18.07 -8.68 -0.18
CA GLY A 72 17.92 -8.89 -1.62
C GLY A 72 19.21 -8.57 -2.38
N ILE A 73 19.41 -9.20 -3.52
CA ILE A 73 20.63 -9.02 -4.30
C ILE A 73 20.79 -7.60 -4.87
N SER A 74 19.68 -6.86 -5.03
CA SER A 74 19.70 -5.45 -5.47
C SER A 74 20.31 -4.50 -4.44
N GLU A 75 20.38 -4.90 -3.17
CA GLU A 75 20.97 -4.10 -2.10
C GLU A 75 22.51 -4.19 -2.08
N VAL A 76 23.06 -5.24 -2.67
CA VAL A 76 24.51 -5.49 -2.70
C VAL A 76 25.13 -5.37 -4.10
N LEU A 77 24.34 -5.20 -5.14
CA LEU A 77 24.78 -4.99 -6.50
C LEU A 77 24.62 -3.53 -6.92
N THR A 78 25.58 -3.00 -7.67
CA THR A 78 25.53 -1.62 -8.18
C THR A 78 24.70 -1.48 -9.45
N GLN A 79 24.54 -2.55 -10.22
CA GLN A 79 23.75 -2.55 -11.44
C GLN A 79 22.25 -2.75 -11.15
N LYS A 80 21.44 -2.30 -12.11
CA LYS A 80 19.99 -2.50 -12.04
C LYS A 80 19.62 -3.99 -12.09
N VAL A 81 18.81 -4.44 -11.13
CA VAL A 81 18.31 -5.80 -11.03
C VAL A 81 16.83 -5.81 -11.37
N VAL A 82 16.39 -6.70 -12.27
CA VAL A 82 14.97 -6.94 -12.54
C VAL A 82 14.43 -7.90 -11.50
N GLN A 83 13.40 -7.46 -10.76
CA GLN A 83 12.85 -8.23 -9.65
C GLN A 83 11.60 -9.01 -10.06
N VAL A 84 11.62 -10.33 -9.84
CA VAL A 84 10.51 -11.25 -10.11
C VAL A 84 10.11 -11.93 -8.79
N PRO A 85 9.46 -11.19 -7.85
CA PRO A 85 9.12 -11.71 -6.54
C PRO A 85 8.01 -12.75 -6.56
N GLY A 86 7.91 -13.51 -5.47
CA GLY A 86 6.96 -14.57 -5.20
C GLY A 86 7.63 -15.63 -4.34
N CYS A 87 6.85 -16.41 -3.57
CA CYS A 87 7.40 -17.44 -2.69
C CYS A 87 6.66 -18.78 -2.87
N PRO A 88 6.92 -19.46 -4.00
CA PRO A 88 7.72 -19.07 -5.18
C PRO A 88 6.98 -18.15 -6.16
N PRO A 89 7.66 -17.50 -7.12
CA PRO A 89 6.99 -16.86 -8.26
C PRO A 89 6.42 -17.92 -9.22
N SER A 90 5.41 -17.55 -10.03
CA SER A 90 4.91 -18.49 -11.03
C SER A 90 5.97 -18.74 -12.12
N ASP A 91 6.00 -19.95 -12.66
CA ASP A 91 6.82 -20.36 -13.80
C ASP A 91 6.67 -19.40 -14.99
N THR A 92 5.43 -18.98 -15.27
CA THR A 92 5.12 -18.02 -16.32
C THR A 92 5.82 -16.69 -16.10
N ASN A 93 5.83 -16.17 -14.87
CA ASN A 93 6.50 -14.90 -14.55
C ASN A 93 8.04 -15.03 -14.71
N ILE A 94 8.61 -16.17 -14.36
CA ILE A 94 10.04 -16.42 -14.55
C ILE A 94 10.39 -16.48 -16.04
N VAL A 95 9.76 -17.43 -16.75
CA VAL A 95 10.10 -17.74 -18.14
C VAL A 95 9.83 -16.56 -19.07
N VAL A 96 8.70 -15.89 -18.95
CA VAL A 96 8.35 -14.76 -19.84
C VAL A 96 9.37 -13.62 -19.71
N ASN A 97 9.82 -13.29 -18.50
CA ASN A 97 10.77 -12.20 -18.31
C ASN A 97 12.17 -12.55 -18.84
N LEU A 98 12.65 -13.78 -18.62
CA LEU A 98 13.92 -14.23 -19.16
C LEU A 98 13.89 -14.30 -20.70
N CYS A 99 12.82 -14.89 -21.28
CA CYS A 99 12.64 -14.96 -22.72
C CYS A 99 12.47 -13.57 -23.36
N PHE A 100 11.77 -12.66 -22.70
CA PHE A 100 11.63 -11.28 -23.20
C PHE A 100 12.99 -10.61 -23.39
N PHE A 101 13.86 -10.69 -22.36
CA PHE A 101 15.20 -10.15 -22.48
C PHE A 101 16.06 -10.88 -23.53
N ALA A 102 15.97 -12.21 -23.58
CA ALA A 102 16.74 -12.99 -24.55
C ALA A 102 16.39 -12.64 -25.99
N LEU A 103 15.10 -12.37 -26.27
CA LEU A 103 14.61 -12.04 -27.61
C LEU A 103 14.81 -10.58 -27.99
N PHE A 104 14.56 -9.65 -27.06
CA PHE A 104 14.53 -8.22 -27.36
C PHE A 104 15.75 -7.45 -26.83
N GLN A 105 16.64 -8.08 -26.10
CA GLN A 105 17.86 -7.50 -25.49
C GLN A 105 17.56 -6.23 -24.64
N THR A 106 16.33 -6.14 -24.10
CA THR A 106 15.89 -5.06 -23.22
C THR A 106 14.97 -5.61 -22.14
N THR A 107 14.89 -4.92 -21.01
CA THR A 107 13.96 -5.26 -19.95
C THR A 107 12.55 -4.77 -20.26
N PRO A 108 11.49 -5.46 -19.82
CA PRO A 108 10.14 -4.92 -19.90
C PRO A 108 10.01 -3.65 -19.06
N ASN A 109 8.93 -2.90 -19.23
CA ASN A 109 8.62 -1.73 -18.39
C ASN A 109 8.54 -2.17 -16.92
N LEU A 110 9.28 -1.47 -16.06
CA LEU A 110 9.40 -1.78 -14.63
C LEU A 110 8.62 -0.76 -13.79
N ASP A 111 8.13 -1.19 -12.64
CA ASP A 111 7.59 -0.32 -11.59
C ASP A 111 8.72 0.29 -10.73
N GLU A 112 8.34 1.06 -9.69
CA GLU A 112 9.28 1.71 -8.77
C GLU A 112 10.14 0.73 -7.98
N LYS A 113 9.68 -0.52 -7.81
CA LYS A 113 10.42 -1.61 -7.17
C LYS A 113 11.21 -2.47 -8.17
N ASN A 114 11.43 -1.98 -9.40
CA ASN A 114 12.05 -2.71 -10.51
C ASN A 114 11.38 -4.04 -10.87
N ARG A 115 10.07 -4.18 -10.63
CA ARG A 115 9.29 -5.36 -11.02
C ARG A 115 8.63 -5.13 -12.39
N PRO A 116 8.52 -6.14 -13.26
CA PRO A 116 7.83 -6.03 -14.55
C PRO A 116 6.37 -5.61 -14.38
N LYS A 117 5.98 -4.44 -14.91
CA LYS A 117 4.61 -3.87 -14.76
C LYS A 117 3.51 -4.79 -15.29
N TRP A 118 3.79 -5.58 -16.32
CA TRP A 118 2.81 -6.53 -16.86
C TRP A 118 2.37 -7.60 -15.83
N ALA A 119 3.28 -7.97 -14.91
CA ALA A 119 3.04 -8.97 -13.87
C ALA A 119 2.67 -8.35 -12.52
N TYR A 120 3.27 -7.20 -12.18
CA TYR A 120 3.18 -6.60 -10.83
C TYR A 120 2.60 -5.19 -10.82
N GLY A 121 2.14 -4.65 -11.94
CA GLY A 121 1.60 -3.29 -12.04
C GLY A 121 0.14 -3.16 -11.62
N LYS A 122 -0.56 -4.25 -11.29
CA LYS A 122 -1.96 -4.25 -10.83
C LYS A 122 -2.10 -4.94 -9.48
N CYS A 123 -2.96 -4.39 -8.64
CA CYS A 123 -3.32 -5.04 -7.40
C CYS A 123 -3.97 -6.41 -7.69
N LEU A 124 -3.53 -7.43 -6.98
CA LEU A 124 -4.04 -8.79 -7.08
C LEU A 124 -5.55 -8.83 -6.79
N HIS A 125 -6.00 -8.05 -5.82
CA HIS A 125 -7.39 -7.95 -5.41
C HIS A 125 -8.30 -7.49 -6.56
N ASP A 126 -7.82 -6.63 -7.47
CA ASP A 126 -8.61 -6.17 -8.63
C ASP A 126 -8.90 -7.25 -9.66
N MET A 127 -8.14 -8.34 -9.62
CA MET A 127 -8.27 -9.47 -10.52
C MET A 127 -8.86 -10.72 -9.84
N CYS A 128 -9.21 -10.62 -8.55
CA CYS A 128 -9.68 -11.74 -7.73
C CYS A 128 -11.11 -12.11 -8.09
N GLU A 129 -11.39 -13.41 -8.27
CA GLU A 129 -12.73 -13.95 -8.51
C GLU A 129 -13.71 -13.68 -7.35
N ARG A 130 -13.21 -13.45 -6.12
CA ARG A 130 -14.04 -13.15 -4.94
C ARG A 130 -14.30 -11.65 -4.74
N LYS A 131 -13.90 -10.79 -5.70
CA LYS A 131 -14.03 -9.34 -5.58
C LYS A 131 -15.49 -8.89 -5.38
N ALA A 132 -16.44 -9.48 -6.10
CA ALA A 132 -17.86 -9.15 -5.94
C ALA A 132 -18.39 -9.46 -4.53
N LYS A 133 -17.91 -10.53 -3.90
CA LYS A 133 -18.23 -10.86 -2.50
C LYS A 133 -17.64 -9.82 -1.54
N PHE A 134 -16.41 -9.38 -1.77
CA PHE A 134 -15.79 -8.28 -1.02
C PHE A 134 -16.61 -6.98 -1.13
N GLU A 135 -16.97 -6.58 -2.33
CA GLU A 135 -17.73 -5.35 -2.59
C GLU A 135 -19.15 -5.34 -2.00
N SER A 136 -19.74 -6.53 -1.79
CA SER A 136 -21.03 -6.69 -1.12
C SER A 136 -20.93 -6.93 0.40
N GLY A 137 -19.71 -6.91 0.98
CA GLY A 137 -19.51 -7.13 2.42
C GLY A 137 -19.71 -8.58 2.88
N VAL A 138 -19.61 -9.56 1.97
CA VAL A 138 -19.77 -10.99 2.26
C VAL A 138 -18.40 -11.61 2.51
N PHE A 139 -18.09 -11.90 3.77
CA PHE A 139 -16.81 -12.43 4.22
C PHE A 139 -16.99 -13.79 4.90
N ALA A 140 -15.98 -14.65 4.73
CA ALA A 140 -15.84 -15.86 5.52
C ALA A 140 -15.49 -15.49 6.96
N GLU A 141 -16.15 -16.09 7.95
CA GLU A 141 -15.86 -15.90 9.38
C GLU A 141 -14.75 -16.86 9.85
N CYS A 142 -14.70 -18.06 9.25
CA CYS A 142 -13.61 -19.01 9.40
C CYS A 142 -13.49 -19.87 8.13
N PHE A 143 -12.41 -20.67 8.01
CA PHE A 143 -12.17 -21.46 6.79
C PHE A 143 -13.19 -22.57 6.56
N ASP A 144 -13.85 -23.06 7.59
CA ASP A 144 -14.80 -24.18 7.52
C ASP A 144 -16.26 -23.76 7.43
N ASP A 145 -16.56 -22.46 7.47
CA ASP A 145 -17.94 -21.99 7.42
C ASP A 145 -18.60 -22.20 6.04
N ALA A 146 -19.93 -22.14 6.02
CA ALA A 146 -20.70 -22.30 4.79
C ALA A 146 -20.41 -21.18 3.77
N LEU A 147 -20.14 -19.96 4.24
CA LEU A 147 -19.82 -18.83 3.38
C LEU A 147 -18.44 -19.00 2.73
N ALA A 148 -17.44 -19.52 3.45
CA ALA A 148 -16.14 -19.86 2.89
C ALA A 148 -16.24 -20.86 1.75
N LYS A 149 -17.07 -21.91 1.94
CA LYS A 149 -17.35 -22.95 0.93
C LYS A 149 -18.12 -22.38 -0.27
N ASP A 150 -19.00 -21.39 -0.07
CA ASP A 150 -19.72 -20.66 -1.13
C ASP A 150 -18.87 -19.55 -1.79
N GLY A 151 -17.58 -19.49 -1.52
CA GLY A 151 -16.66 -18.55 -2.14
C GLY A 151 -16.74 -17.13 -1.61
N ALA A 152 -17.16 -16.90 -0.36
CA ALA A 152 -17.07 -15.61 0.31
C ALA A 152 -15.63 -15.08 0.35
N CYS A 153 -15.46 -13.76 0.47
CA CYS A 153 -14.15 -13.14 0.52
C CYS A 153 -13.38 -13.56 1.78
N LEU A 154 -12.11 -13.92 1.60
CA LEU A 154 -11.24 -14.39 2.67
C LEU A 154 -10.52 -13.24 3.43
N PHE A 155 -10.91 -11.98 3.22
CA PHE A 155 -10.25 -10.83 3.84
C PHE A 155 -10.29 -10.91 5.36
N LYS A 156 -11.43 -11.26 5.94
CA LYS A 156 -11.63 -11.36 7.39
C LYS A 156 -10.80 -12.47 8.03
N VAL A 157 -10.49 -13.53 7.28
CA VAL A 157 -9.61 -14.62 7.70
C VAL A 157 -8.17 -14.44 7.21
N GLY A 158 -7.74 -13.20 7.03
CA GLY A 158 -6.34 -12.84 6.88
C GLY A 158 -5.81 -12.69 5.46
N CYS A 159 -6.65 -12.69 4.44
CA CYS A 159 -6.19 -12.44 3.06
C CYS A 159 -5.57 -11.04 2.92
N LYS A 160 -4.33 -10.97 2.47
CA LYS A 160 -3.58 -9.74 2.20
C LYS A 160 -3.65 -9.29 0.73
N GLY A 161 -4.59 -9.85 -0.04
CA GLY A 161 -4.77 -9.54 -1.47
C GLY A 161 -4.89 -8.05 -1.80
N PRO A 162 -5.61 -7.22 -1.01
CA PRO A 162 -5.69 -5.78 -1.24
C PRO A 162 -4.36 -5.02 -1.16
N TYR A 163 -3.34 -5.60 -0.56
CA TYR A 163 -2.01 -5.01 -0.38
C TYR A 163 -0.95 -5.59 -1.33
N ALA A 164 -1.30 -6.60 -2.12
CA ALA A 164 -0.37 -7.34 -2.96
C ALA A 164 -0.54 -6.99 -4.45
N TYR A 165 0.57 -6.77 -5.13
CA TYR A 165 0.63 -6.46 -6.56
C TYR A 165 1.24 -7.64 -7.31
N SER A 166 0.40 -8.47 -7.90
CA SER A 166 0.81 -9.65 -8.67
C SER A 166 -0.33 -10.16 -9.55
N ASN A 167 0.03 -10.87 -10.62
CA ASN A 167 -0.92 -11.44 -11.58
C ASN A 167 -1.32 -12.90 -11.25
N CYS A 168 -1.13 -13.37 -10.00
CA CYS A 168 -1.45 -14.73 -9.56
C CYS A 168 -2.83 -15.24 -9.99
N PRO A 169 -3.93 -14.42 -9.96
CA PRO A 169 -5.24 -14.88 -10.43
C PRO A 169 -5.26 -15.33 -11.91
N LYS A 170 -4.35 -14.79 -12.72
CA LYS A 170 -4.26 -15.09 -14.17
C LYS A 170 -3.24 -16.14 -14.50
N THR A 171 -2.02 -16.02 -13.95
CA THR A 171 -0.92 -16.96 -14.24
C THR A 171 -1.08 -18.26 -13.49
N LYS A 172 -1.62 -18.19 -12.25
CA LYS A 172 -1.78 -19.34 -11.36
C LYS A 172 -0.47 -20.10 -11.12
N PHE A 173 -0.54 -21.28 -10.55
CA PHE A 173 0.56 -22.19 -10.26
C PHE A 173 0.23 -23.60 -10.74
N ASN A 174 1.20 -24.51 -10.74
CA ASN A 174 1.05 -25.90 -11.11
C ASN A 174 0.37 -26.08 -12.48
N ALA A 175 1.01 -25.54 -13.52
CA ALA A 175 0.46 -25.54 -14.90
C ALA A 175 -0.93 -24.90 -14.99
N LYS A 176 -1.15 -23.80 -14.30
CA LYS A 176 -2.41 -23.03 -14.25
C LYS A 176 -3.58 -23.74 -13.56
N THR A 177 -3.29 -24.71 -12.71
CA THR A 177 -4.34 -25.45 -11.97
C THR A 177 -5.06 -24.56 -10.97
N SER A 178 -4.34 -23.86 -10.09
CA SER A 178 -4.94 -23.00 -9.06
C SER A 178 -3.95 -21.96 -8.51
N TRP A 179 -4.46 -21.11 -7.66
CA TRP A 179 -3.69 -20.19 -6.84
C TRP A 179 -4.29 -20.12 -5.42
N SER A 180 -3.61 -19.54 -4.46
CA SER A 180 -3.96 -19.65 -3.03
C SER A 180 -5.42 -19.34 -2.72
N ILE A 181 -5.99 -18.26 -3.22
CA ILE A 181 -7.39 -17.88 -2.94
C ILE A 181 -8.37 -18.85 -3.61
N GLN A 182 -8.08 -19.30 -4.80
CA GLN A 182 -8.90 -20.33 -5.48
C GLN A 182 -8.84 -21.66 -4.72
N ALA A 183 -7.70 -21.98 -4.13
CA ALA A 183 -7.52 -23.17 -3.29
C ALA A 183 -8.13 -23.04 -1.88
N GLY A 184 -8.72 -21.88 -1.54
CA GLY A 184 -9.41 -21.68 -0.26
C GLY A 184 -8.58 -21.01 0.84
N HIS A 185 -7.33 -20.60 0.56
CA HIS A 185 -6.49 -19.87 1.51
C HIS A 185 -6.24 -18.43 1.07
N GLY A 186 -6.23 -17.48 2.00
CA GLY A 186 -5.96 -16.06 1.72
C GLY A 186 -4.57 -15.82 1.14
N CYS A 187 -4.43 -14.76 0.36
CA CYS A 187 -3.11 -14.27 -0.09
C CYS A 187 -2.30 -13.78 1.11
N ILE A 188 -1.04 -14.19 1.22
CA ILE A 188 -0.10 -13.75 2.27
C ILE A 188 0.80 -12.59 1.82
N ALA A 189 0.54 -11.98 0.66
CA ALA A 189 1.34 -10.92 0.06
C ALA A 189 2.81 -11.31 -0.22
N CYS A 190 3.09 -12.57 -0.54
CA CYS A 190 4.44 -13.12 -0.66
C CYS A 190 5.32 -12.46 -1.75
N CYS A 191 4.77 -11.62 -2.60
CA CYS A 191 5.48 -10.83 -3.62
C CYS A 191 5.84 -9.41 -3.16
N GLU A 192 5.47 -9.01 -1.93
CA GLU A 192 5.78 -7.69 -1.39
C GLU A 192 7.01 -7.73 -0.50
N PRO A 193 7.77 -6.61 -0.41
CA PRO A 193 8.89 -6.50 0.51
C PRO A 193 8.44 -6.72 1.96
N ASN A 194 9.29 -7.33 2.76
CA ASN A 194 9.08 -7.55 4.19
C ASN A 194 7.77 -8.24 4.58
N PHE A 195 7.14 -8.99 3.64
CA PHE A 195 5.84 -9.59 3.90
C PHE A 195 5.84 -10.50 5.14
N TRP A 196 6.98 -11.09 5.46
CA TRP A 196 7.17 -11.96 6.61
C TRP A 196 7.06 -11.25 7.97
N ASP A 197 7.51 -9.99 8.06
CA ASP A 197 7.46 -9.17 9.28
C ASP A 197 6.29 -8.17 9.28
N GLU A 198 5.97 -7.56 8.13
CA GLU A 198 5.02 -6.45 8.07
C GLU A 198 3.58 -6.90 7.86
N PHE A 199 3.35 -7.92 7.03
CA PHE A 199 2.00 -8.46 6.83
C PHE A 199 1.68 -9.60 7.79
N GLY A 200 2.71 -10.29 8.27
CA GLY A 200 2.60 -11.48 9.08
C GLY A 200 1.87 -12.62 8.36
N PHE A 201 1.84 -13.77 9.00
CA PHE A 201 1.09 -14.93 8.53
C PHE A 201 -0.24 -15.09 9.28
N TYR A 202 -0.77 -13.98 9.83
CA TYR A 202 -1.99 -14.01 10.62
C TYR A 202 -3.22 -14.24 9.76
N GLU A 203 -4.07 -15.13 10.20
CA GLU A 203 -5.37 -15.44 9.61
C GLU A 203 -6.46 -14.50 10.12
N VAL A 204 -6.13 -13.19 10.19
CA VAL A 204 -7.00 -12.11 10.66
C VAL A 204 -6.72 -10.84 9.85
N PRO A 205 -7.65 -9.88 9.80
CA PRO A 205 -7.42 -8.58 9.15
C PRO A 205 -6.24 -7.83 9.79
N MET A 206 -5.66 -6.88 9.05
CA MET A 206 -4.54 -6.07 9.53
C MET A 206 -5.04 -4.96 10.47
N ASN A 207 -5.20 -5.28 11.74
CA ASN A 207 -5.60 -4.38 12.82
C ASN A 207 -4.49 -4.23 13.86
N ASN A 208 -4.58 -3.22 14.72
CA ASN A 208 -3.65 -3.02 15.82
C ASN A 208 -3.56 -4.22 16.76
N ALA A 209 -4.68 -4.93 16.98
CA ALA A 209 -4.71 -6.16 17.79
C ALA A 209 -3.80 -7.26 17.23
N ASN A 210 -3.50 -7.23 15.93
CA ASN A 210 -2.62 -8.18 15.24
C ASN A 210 -1.20 -7.65 15.05
N ALA A 211 -0.94 -6.41 15.46
CA ALA A 211 0.40 -5.85 15.40
C ALA A 211 1.32 -6.60 16.35
N TYR A 212 2.47 -6.98 15.87
CA TYR A 212 3.51 -7.58 16.71
C TYR A 212 3.85 -6.62 17.84
N GLU A 213 3.51 -6.98 19.06
CA GLU A 213 4.20 -6.42 20.20
C GLU A 213 5.60 -7.05 20.23
N ASP A 214 6.58 -6.27 19.88
CA ASP A 214 7.96 -6.70 19.78
C ASP A 214 8.55 -6.92 21.18
N PHE A 215 8.19 -8.03 21.82
CA PHE A 215 8.74 -8.43 23.09
C PHE A 215 10.23 -8.78 23.01
N SER A 216 10.75 -9.16 21.84
CA SER A 216 12.14 -9.59 21.67
C SER A 216 13.10 -8.43 21.42
N LEU A 217 12.67 -7.36 20.75
CA LEU A 217 13.54 -6.22 20.40
C LEU A 217 13.76 -5.22 21.53
N ARG A 218 12.85 -5.12 22.50
CA ARG A 218 13.09 -4.29 23.70
C ARG A 218 14.29 -4.75 24.52
N ALA A 219 14.66 -6.03 24.44
CA ALA A 219 15.82 -6.58 25.11
C ALA A 219 17.13 -6.37 24.33
N LEU A 220 17.08 -6.18 23.02
CA LEU A 220 18.24 -6.07 22.13
C LEU A 220 18.54 -4.63 21.66
N SER A 221 17.61 -3.69 21.78
CA SER A 221 17.75 -2.31 21.30
C SER A 221 18.42 -1.38 22.29
N LYS A 222 19.55 -1.80 22.91
CA LYS A 222 20.43 -0.85 23.61
C LYS A 222 21.41 -0.12 22.71
N ASP A 223 21.51 -0.52 21.45
CA ASP A 223 22.33 0.19 20.47
C ASP A 223 21.45 0.95 19.48
N LYS A 224 21.31 2.26 19.75
CA LYS A 224 20.85 3.24 18.79
C LYS A 224 21.91 3.42 17.70
N SER A 225 21.96 2.56 16.73
CA SER A 225 22.53 2.92 15.44
C SER A 225 21.40 3.49 14.59
N SER A 226 21.43 4.80 14.40
CA SER A 226 20.62 5.54 13.47
C SER A 226 20.72 4.90 12.08
N ALA A 227 19.73 4.13 11.68
CA ALA A 227 19.54 3.82 10.28
C ALA A 227 19.09 5.14 9.62
N ASN A 228 20.03 5.83 8.99
CA ASN A 228 19.72 6.86 8.01
C ASN A 228 18.92 6.21 6.89
N ALA A 229 17.61 6.30 6.96
CA ALA A 229 16.75 6.07 5.83
C ALA A 229 17.15 7.13 4.78
N ASP A 230 17.70 6.65 3.68
CA ASP A 230 18.11 7.46 2.54
C ASP A 230 16.85 8.13 1.95
N THR A 231 16.55 9.35 2.38
CA THR A 231 15.44 10.20 1.90
C THR A 231 15.79 10.82 0.55
N LYS A 232 16.26 10.01 -0.39
CA LYS A 232 16.45 10.44 -1.78
C LYS A 232 15.11 10.40 -2.51
N GLY A 233 14.41 11.52 -2.50
CA GLY A 233 13.20 11.69 -3.32
C GLY A 233 12.14 12.64 -2.80
N ILE A 234 12.35 13.26 -1.65
CA ILE A 234 11.45 14.30 -1.13
C ILE A 234 12.08 15.65 -1.49
N LEU A 235 11.34 16.46 -2.26
CA LEU A 235 11.71 17.84 -2.49
C LEU A 235 11.91 18.55 -1.15
N PRO A 236 12.98 19.35 -0.94
CA PRO A 236 13.16 20.09 0.28
C PRO A 236 12.02 21.10 0.41
N PHE A 237 11.14 20.89 1.38
CA PHE A 237 10.10 21.85 1.71
C PHE A 237 10.72 22.94 2.58
N ALA A 238 10.73 24.17 2.09
CA ALA A 238 11.05 25.34 2.92
C ALA A 238 9.80 25.76 3.70
N MET A 239 9.85 25.76 5.00
CA MET A 239 8.83 26.39 5.84
C MET A 239 9.11 27.91 5.87
N SER A 240 8.18 28.72 5.39
CA SER A 240 8.26 30.18 5.51
C SER A 240 7.08 30.74 6.30
N GLU A 241 7.36 31.69 7.19
CA GLU A 241 6.35 32.49 7.90
C GLU A 241 5.86 33.65 7.01
N GLY A 242 5.24 33.33 5.88
CA GLY A 242 4.66 34.35 4.99
C GLY A 242 4.21 33.77 3.66
N LEU A 243 3.08 34.27 3.17
CA LEU A 243 2.54 33.93 1.84
C LEU A 243 3.39 34.62 0.77
N ASP A 244 4.14 33.86 -0.02
CA ASP A 244 4.73 34.39 -1.25
C ASP A 244 3.63 34.76 -2.26
N GLU A 245 3.77 35.89 -2.95
CA GLU A 245 2.77 36.43 -3.87
C GLU A 245 2.35 35.45 -4.98
N ASN A 246 3.11 34.39 -5.24
CA ASN A 246 2.85 33.36 -6.25
C ASN A 246 3.18 31.94 -5.78
N GLY A 247 2.85 31.56 -4.57
CA GLY A 247 3.13 30.25 -3.99
C GLY A 247 1.96 29.27 -4.07
N VAL A 248 2.26 27.97 -3.95
CA VAL A 248 1.28 26.90 -3.72
C VAL A 248 1.37 26.48 -2.26
N PHE A 249 0.25 26.49 -1.56
CA PHE A 249 0.20 26.21 -0.12
C PHE A 249 -0.64 24.96 0.14
N LEU A 250 -0.12 24.07 0.97
CA LEU A 250 -0.86 22.96 1.54
C LEU A 250 -1.34 23.36 2.94
N SER A 251 -2.64 23.51 3.10
CA SER A 251 -3.26 23.82 4.39
C SER A 251 -3.74 22.53 5.07
N PHE A 252 -3.20 22.25 6.27
CA PHE A 252 -3.70 21.23 7.19
C PHE A 252 -4.27 21.93 8.43
N GLY A 253 -5.51 22.44 8.34
CA GLY A 253 -6.19 23.12 9.44
C GLY A 253 -7.66 22.71 9.49
N GLU A 254 -8.52 23.64 9.87
CA GLU A 254 -9.97 23.45 9.83
C GLU A 254 -10.49 23.14 8.41
N LYS A 255 -9.74 23.58 7.39
CA LYS A 255 -9.94 23.17 5.99
C LYS A 255 -8.65 22.53 5.47
N LEU A 256 -8.74 21.31 5.01
CA LEU A 256 -7.68 20.64 4.30
C LEU A 256 -7.78 21.02 2.82
N GLY A 257 -6.72 21.54 2.22
CA GLY A 257 -6.75 21.92 0.82
C GLY A 257 -5.39 22.32 0.28
N VAL A 258 -5.27 22.36 -1.05
CA VAL A 258 -4.17 23.00 -1.75
C VAL A 258 -4.65 24.37 -2.19
N LEU A 259 -4.07 25.40 -1.59
CA LEU A 259 -4.34 26.79 -1.92
C LEU A 259 -3.28 27.29 -2.87
N TYR A 260 -3.69 28.07 -3.83
CA TYR A 260 -2.86 28.76 -4.79
C TYR A 260 -2.94 30.25 -4.54
N SER A 261 -1.83 30.93 -4.42
CA SER A 261 -1.81 32.39 -4.35
C SER A 261 -1.63 32.98 -5.75
N GLN A 262 -2.59 33.75 -6.20
CA GLN A 262 -2.50 34.52 -7.42
C GLN A 262 -2.61 36.01 -7.06
N ASN A 263 -1.54 36.76 -7.25
CA ASN A 263 -1.44 38.18 -6.87
C ASN A 263 -1.72 38.45 -5.37
N GLY A 264 -1.31 37.54 -4.48
CA GLY A 264 -1.51 37.67 -3.04
C GLY A 264 -2.88 37.21 -2.53
N GLU A 265 -3.82 36.83 -3.40
CA GLU A 265 -5.12 36.31 -3.02
C GLU A 265 -5.13 34.77 -3.04
N PRO A 266 -5.64 34.10 -2.00
CA PRO A 266 -5.70 32.65 -1.94
C PRO A 266 -6.85 32.13 -2.81
N CYS A 267 -6.51 31.24 -3.75
CA CYS A 267 -7.46 30.51 -4.58
C CYS A 267 -7.42 29.03 -4.24
N ASP A 268 -8.56 28.37 -4.09
CA ASP A 268 -8.63 26.92 -3.93
C ASP A 268 -8.24 26.23 -5.25
N PHE A 269 -7.08 25.60 -5.27
CA PHE A 269 -6.65 24.81 -6.43
C PHE A 269 -7.26 23.42 -6.42
N LEU A 270 -7.40 22.82 -5.23
CA LEU A 270 -7.94 21.45 -5.08
C LEU A 270 -9.36 21.50 -4.53
N ALA A 271 -10.32 21.09 -5.35
CA ALA A 271 -11.70 20.93 -4.96
C ALA A 271 -12.02 19.49 -4.55
N PHE A 272 -12.83 19.35 -3.50
CA PHE A 272 -13.42 18.08 -3.08
C PHE A 272 -14.92 18.09 -3.42
N GLU A 273 -15.42 16.93 -3.88
CA GLU A 273 -16.85 16.76 -4.14
C GLU A 273 -17.31 15.38 -3.66
N PHE A 274 -18.17 15.36 -2.67
CA PHE A 274 -18.77 14.13 -2.14
C PHE A 274 -20.00 14.42 -1.30
N GLU A 275 -20.79 13.39 -1.01
CA GLU A 275 -21.94 13.48 -0.09
C GLU A 275 -21.45 13.68 1.34
N SER A 276 -21.87 14.79 1.96
CA SER A 276 -21.41 15.19 3.29
C SER A 276 -22.12 14.48 4.45
N ASN A 277 -23.15 13.70 4.16
CA ASN A 277 -24.06 13.14 5.14
C ASN A 277 -24.06 11.62 5.09
N ALA A 278 -23.72 10.98 6.22
CA ALA A 278 -23.61 9.52 6.33
C ALA A 278 -24.91 8.81 5.91
N LYS A 279 -26.09 9.34 6.25
CA LYS A 279 -27.38 8.76 5.88
C LYS A 279 -27.59 8.78 4.36
N LEU A 280 -27.32 9.91 3.70
CA LEU A 280 -27.41 10.02 2.25
C LEU A 280 -26.44 9.08 1.53
N VAL A 281 -25.23 8.92 2.05
CA VAL A 281 -24.25 7.96 1.50
C VAL A 281 -24.83 6.56 1.54
N LEU A 282 -25.38 6.12 2.68
CA LEU A 282 -25.98 4.79 2.81
C LEU A 282 -27.16 4.60 1.86
N GLN A 283 -28.03 5.59 1.75
CA GLN A 283 -29.18 5.57 0.81
C GLN A 283 -28.72 5.51 -0.65
N ASN A 284 -27.70 6.30 -1.02
CA ASN A 284 -27.17 6.31 -2.38
C ASN A 284 -26.49 4.97 -2.74
N LEU A 285 -25.74 4.38 -1.81
CA LEU A 285 -25.17 3.05 -1.99
C LEU A 285 -26.26 1.98 -2.18
N ALA A 286 -27.36 2.06 -1.43
CA ALA A 286 -28.46 1.10 -1.50
C ALA A 286 -29.25 1.13 -2.82
N LYS A 287 -29.04 2.12 -3.69
CA LYS A 287 -29.74 2.21 -5.00
C LYS A 287 -29.34 1.09 -5.99
N ASN A 288 -28.22 0.44 -5.80
CA ASN A 288 -27.81 -0.68 -6.63
C ASN A 288 -27.71 -2.00 -5.82
N LYS A 289 -27.80 -3.14 -6.49
CA LYS A 289 -27.88 -4.45 -5.84
C LYS A 289 -26.69 -4.75 -4.90
N LEU A 290 -25.47 -4.44 -5.31
CA LEU A 290 -24.27 -4.70 -4.50
C LEU A 290 -24.22 -3.77 -3.27
N GLY A 291 -24.50 -2.50 -3.47
CA GLY A 291 -24.53 -1.52 -2.38
C GLY A 291 -25.68 -1.79 -1.40
N ALA A 292 -26.85 -2.21 -1.86
CA ALA A 292 -27.96 -2.60 -0.98
C ALA A 292 -27.56 -3.80 -0.09
N ALA A 293 -26.90 -4.80 -0.65
CA ALA A 293 -26.37 -5.93 0.12
C ALA A 293 -25.31 -5.49 1.13
N LEU A 294 -24.42 -4.58 0.75
CA LEU A 294 -23.39 -4.03 1.63
C LEU A 294 -24.01 -3.26 2.81
N VAL A 295 -24.95 -2.36 2.54
CA VAL A 295 -25.66 -1.59 3.58
C VAL A 295 -26.42 -2.52 4.53
N GLN A 296 -27.05 -3.57 4.01
CA GLN A 296 -27.74 -4.55 4.84
C GLN A 296 -26.74 -5.32 5.73
N ASN A 297 -25.61 -5.80 5.17
CA ASN A 297 -24.58 -6.49 5.94
C ASN A 297 -23.96 -5.58 7.03
N TYR A 298 -23.79 -4.29 6.71
CA TYR A 298 -23.34 -3.31 7.71
C TYR A 298 -24.35 -3.13 8.83
N LYS A 299 -25.63 -2.95 8.49
CA LYS A 299 -26.73 -2.82 9.46
C LYS A 299 -26.81 -4.03 10.40
N ASP A 300 -26.67 -5.23 9.86
CA ASP A 300 -26.74 -6.48 10.64
C ASP A 300 -25.55 -6.63 11.60
N LYS A 301 -24.36 -6.18 11.18
CA LYS A 301 -23.13 -6.26 11.99
C LYS A 301 -22.97 -5.10 12.98
N PHE A 302 -23.44 -3.92 12.62
CA PHE A 302 -23.31 -2.68 13.39
C PHE A 302 -24.67 -1.99 13.63
N PRO A 303 -25.65 -2.67 14.26
CA PRO A 303 -27.01 -2.14 14.39
C PRO A 303 -27.07 -0.83 15.19
N HIS A 304 -26.22 -0.69 16.22
CA HIS A 304 -26.15 0.52 17.03
C HIS A 304 -25.65 1.72 16.19
N ASN A 305 -24.57 1.55 15.43
CA ASN A 305 -23.99 2.61 14.60
C ASN A 305 -24.95 3.01 13.48
N PHE A 306 -25.62 2.03 12.87
CA PHE A 306 -26.63 2.28 11.86
C PHE A 306 -27.82 3.09 12.44
N ALA A 307 -28.33 2.71 13.61
CA ALA A 307 -29.41 3.44 14.29
C ALA A 307 -29.00 4.87 14.65
N PHE A 308 -27.75 5.08 15.10
CA PHE A 308 -27.20 6.40 15.37
C PHE A 308 -27.23 7.29 14.11
N ILE A 309 -26.83 6.77 12.94
CA ILE A 309 -26.84 7.50 11.67
C ILE A 309 -28.29 7.88 11.30
N GLU A 310 -29.22 6.93 11.37
CA GLU A 310 -30.64 7.18 11.04
C GLU A 310 -31.29 8.27 11.90
N GLN A 311 -30.90 8.37 13.18
CA GLN A 311 -31.47 9.31 14.14
C GLN A 311 -30.81 10.70 14.11
N ASN A 312 -29.53 10.80 13.73
CA ASN A 312 -28.74 12.02 13.91
C ASN A 312 -28.38 12.75 12.62
N TYR A 313 -28.75 12.20 11.44
CA TYR A 313 -28.50 12.82 10.15
C TYR A 313 -29.79 12.99 9.34
N ASP A 314 -29.97 14.19 8.77
CA ASP A 314 -31.12 14.52 7.94
C ASP A 314 -30.92 14.08 6.47
N GLU A 315 -32.04 13.96 5.73
CA GLU A 315 -32.03 13.63 4.30
C GLU A 315 -31.76 14.84 3.39
N ASN A 316 -31.75 16.04 3.95
CA ASN A 316 -31.59 17.29 3.22
C ASN A 316 -30.24 17.93 3.48
N SER A 317 -29.16 17.38 2.87
CA SER A 317 -27.87 18.07 2.88
C SER A 317 -27.33 18.21 1.47
N SER A 318 -26.64 19.32 1.23
CA SER A 318 -25.93 19.56 -0.03
C SER A 318 -24.61 18.82 -0.04
N PRO A 319 -24.07 18.42 -1.21
CA PRO A 319 -22.71 17.96 -1.34
C PRO A 319 -21.74 18.94 -0.69
N SER A 320 -20.72 18.41 -0.02
CA SER A 320 -19.74 19.23 0.70
C SER A 320 -18.38 19.19 0.00
N GLY A 321 -17.69 20.34 0.02
CA GLY A 321 -16.27 20.43 -0.30
C GLY A 321 -15.37 20.30 0.94
N ASP A 322 -15.93 20.07 2.13
CA ASP A 322 -15.19 19.97 3.38
C ASP A 322 -14.75 18.53 3.66
N ILE A 323 -13.47 18.26 3.49
CA ILE A 323 -12.89 16.92 3.68
C ILE A 323 -13.07 16.38 5.12
N SER A 324 -13.27 17.25 6.11
CA SER A 324 -13.54 16.82 7.49
C SER A 324 -14.79 15.96 7.58
N LYS A 325 -15.75 16.16 6.67
CA LYS A 325 -16.97 15.36 6.58
C LYS A 325 -16.71 13.92 6.14
N PHE A 326 -15.66 13.69 5.34
CA PHE A 326 -15.22 12.34 5.02
C PHE A 326 -14.63 11.61 6.24
N PHE A 327 -13.86 12.31 7.05
CA PHE A 327 -13.35 11.77 8.31
C PHE A 327 -14.47 11.51 9.32
N GLU A 328 -15.40 12.45 9.47
CA GLU A 328 -16.61 12.27 10.30
C GLU A 328 -17.40 11.04 9.85
N TYR A 329 -17.60 10.87 8.55
CA TYR A 329 -18.30 9.71 7.99
C TYR A 329 -17.63 8.38 8.41
N ILE A 330 -16.33 8.25 8.22
CA ILE A 330 -15.59 7.04 8.62
C ILE A 330 -15.72 6.78 10.12
N PHE A 331 -15.55 7.84 10.92
CA PHE A 331 -15.61 7.75 12.37
C PHE A 331 -16.99 7.31 12.86
N VAL A 332 -18.04 7.92 12.33
CA VAL A 332 -19.44 7.60 12.69
C VAL A 332 -19.79 6.16 12.32
N LEU A 333 -19.36 5.70 11.15
CA LEU A 333 -19.55 4.29 10.76
C LEU A 333 -18.89 3.33 11.73
N ALA A 334 -17.70 3.66 12.23
CA ALA A 334 -16.92 2.78 13.08
C ALA A 334 -17.35 2.84 14.56
N ARG A 335 -17.72 4.03 15.08
CA ARG A 335 -17.98 4.25 16.51
C ARG A 335 -19.47 4.43 16.85
N GLY A 336 -20.31 4.87 15.90
CA GLY A 336 -21.72 5.20 16.19
C GLY A 336 -21.87 6.46 17.03
N GLU A 337 -20.94 7.41 16.92
CA GLU A 337 -20.94 8.70 17.60
C GLU A 337 -20.32 9.78 16.70
N ARG A 338 -20.50 11.07 17.01
CA ARG A 338 -19.95 12.18 16.23
C ARG A 338 -18.46 12.36 16.50
N LEU A 339 -17.72 12.67 15.44
CA LEU A 339 -16.34 13.12 15.55
C LEU A 339 -16.28 14.50 16.24
N LYS A 340 -15.51 14.62 17.31
CA LYS A 340 -15.39 15.88 18.08
C LYS A 340 -14.45 16.87 17.39
N SER A 341 -13.39 16.39 16.77
CA SER A 341 -12.43 17.21 16.03
C SER A 341 -11.68 16.38 15.00
N VAL A 342 -11.16 17.02 13.96
CA VAL A 342 -10.28 16.37 12.96
C VAL A 342 -9.01 15.83 13.61
N GLN A 343 -8.55 16.49 14.68
CA GLN A 343 -7.39 16.06 15.46
C GLN A 343 -7.60 14.66 16.06
N GLU A 344 -8.79 14.37 16.62
CA GLU A 344 -9.13 13.05 17.15
C GLU A 344 -9.01 11.95 16.08
N PHE A 345 -9.43 12.25 14.85
CA PHE A 345 -9.30 11.31 13.74
C PHE A 345 -7.83 11.06 13.35
N PHE A 346 -7.00 12.10 13.37
CA PHE A 346 -5.56 11.97 13.10
C PHE A 346 -4.84 11.20 14.22
N GLU A 347 -5.24 11.37 15.47
CA GLU A 347 -4.70 10.57 16.57
C GLU A 347 -5.05 9.07 16.43
N CYS A 348 -6.28 8.76 15.99
CA CYS A 348 -6.64 7.38 15.63
C CYS A 348 -5.75 6.84 14.51
N ALA A 349 -5.52 7.63 13.45
CA ALA A 349 -4.66 7.23 12.35
C ALA A 349 -3.20 7.01 12.79
N ALA A 350 -2.66 7.90 13.63
CA ALA A 350 -1.29 7.81 14.15
C ALA A 350 -1.08 6.59 15.08
N SER A 351 -2.13 6.12 15.74
CA SER A 351 -2.06 4.95 16.63
C SER A 351 -1.95 3.62 15.87
N TYR A 352 -2.21 3.60 14.54
CA TYR A 352 -2.14 2.39 13.73
C TYR A 352 -0.69 1.92 13.57
N LYS A 353 -0.43 0.66 13.95
CA LYS A 353 0.93 0.09 14.02
C LYS A 353 1.43 -0.47 12.69
N PHE A 354 0.54 -0.97 11.83
CA PHE A 354 0.89 -1.43 10.50
C PHE A 354 0.89 -0.25 9.52
N LYS A 355 1.96 -0.05 8.78
CA LYS A 355 2.11 1.07 7.84
C LYS A 355 1.54 0.79 6.44
N HIS A 356 0.53 -0.08 6.34
CA HIS A 356 -0.09 -0.47 5.08
C HIS A 356 -1.52 0.06 4.98
N ALA A 357 -1.70 1.04 4.09
CA ALA A 357 -3.01 1.61 3.81
C ALA A 357 -3.89 0.63 3.02
N SER A 358 -5.11 0.42 3.48
CA SER A 358 -6.13 -0.31 2.72
C SER A 358 -6.60 0.55 1.54
N PRO A 359 -6.69 0.01 0.31
CA PRO A 359 -7.03 0.79 -0.86
C PRO A 359 -8.45 1.38 -0.79
N PHE A 360 -8.57 2.69 -1.00
CA PHE A 360 -9.82 3.39 -1.29
C PHE A 360 -9.76 3.91 -2.73
N ASP A 361 -10.86 3.86 -3.46
CA ASP A 361 -10.93 4.35 -4.85
C ASP A 361 -11.14 5.87 -4.86
N ILE A 362 -10.06 6.62 -4.60
CA ILE A 362 -10.02 8.09 -4.63
C ILE A 362 -9.45 8.51 -5.97
N LYS A 363 -10.26 9.15 -6.81
CA LYS A 363 -9.86 9.56 -8.15
C LYS A 363 -9.41 11.03 -8.16
N LEU A 364 -8.18 11.26 -8.61
CA LEU A 364 -7.64 12.61 -8.87
C LEU A 364 -7.77 12.94 -10.34
N SER A 365 -8.36 14.10 -10.65
CA SER A 365 -8.40 14.69 -11.99
C SER A 365 -7.63 16.01 -11.94
N LEU A 366 -6.64 16.17 -12.84
CA LEU A 366 -5.75 17.31 -12.89
C LEU A 366 -5.99 18.10 -14.19
N SER A 367 -6.00 19.43 -14.10
CA SER A 367 -5.96 20.37 -15.20
C SER A 367 -5.00 21.51 -14.87
N ASP A 368 -4.67 22.34 -15.87
CA ASP A 368 -3.71 23.44 -15.67
C ASP A 368 -4.22 24.51 -14.68
N GLU A 369 -5.53 24.62 -14.50
CA GLU A 369 -6.16 25.64 -13.65
C GLU A 369 -6.70 25.09 -12.33
N SER A 370 -6.91 23.77 -12.21
CA SER A 370 -7.54 23.17 -11.04
C SER A 370 -7.27 21.68 -10.90
N ALA A 371 -7.41 21.18 -9.70
CA ALA A 371 -7.44 19.75 -9.40
C ALA A 371 -8.77 19.40 -8.73
N LYS A 372 -9.32 18.23 -9.07
CA LYS A 372 -10.55 17.71 -8.46
C LYS A 372 -10.32 16.31 -7.90
N LEU A 373 -10.68 16.15 -6.63
CA LEU A 373 -10.62 14.88 -5.93
C LEU A 373 -12.04 14.30 -5.78
N ASP A 374 -12.34 13.25 -6.53
CA ASP A 374 -13.61 12.54 -6.43
C ASP A 374 -13.49 11.41 -5.40
N ILE A 375 -14.12 11.63 -4.25
CA ILE A 375 -14.18 10.69 -3.11
C ILE A 375 -15.46 9.85 -3.14
N SER A 376 -16.40 10.14 -4.03
CA SER A 376 -17.75 9.52 -4.04
C SER A 376 -17.67 7.98 -4.06
N LYS A 377 -16.76 7.42 -4.85
CA LYS A 377 -16.53 5.97 -4.89
C LYS A 377 -15.83 5.44 -3.65
N ALA A 378 -14.99 6.26 -3.01
CA ALA A 378 -14.28 5.89 -1.80
C ALA A 378 -15.20 5.70 -0.61
N MET A 379 -16.37 6.38 -0.59
CA MET A 379 -17.32 6.32 0.53
C MET A 379 -17.85 4.91 0.85
N ARG A 380 -17.82 3.98 -0.10
CA ARG A 380 -18.23 2.58 0.12
C ARG A 380 -17.20 1.75 0.90
N PHE A 381 -15.91 2.10 0.80
CA PHE A 381 -14.82 1.26 1.33
C PHE A 381 -14.80 1.17 2.87
N PRO A 382 -15.10 2.24 3.65
CA PRO A 382 -15.23 2.10 5.09
C PRO A 382 -16.24 1.04 5.53
N LEU A 383 -17.42 0.99 4.86
CA LEU A 383 -18.41 -0.06 5.16
C LEU A 383 -17.88 -1.45 4.82
N ILE A 384 -17.26 -1.60 3.66
CA ILE A 384 -16.71 -2.89 3.22
C ILE A 384 -15.68 -3.39 4.23
N TYR A 385 -14.73 -2.53 4.59
CA TYR A 385 -13.64 -2.91 5.48
C TYR A 385 -14.12 -3.14 6.92
N LEU A 386 -15.09 -2.36 7.42
CA LEU A 386 -15.72 -2.65 8.72
C LEU A 386 -16.42 -4.00 8.71
N CYS A 387 -17.19 -4.32 7.68
CA CYS A 387 -17.77 -5.65 7.50
C CYS A 387 -16.70 -6.75 7.42
N GLY A 388 -15.53 -6.43 6.89
CA GLY A 388 -14.36 -7.29 6.81
C GLY A 388 -13.52 -7.36 8.08
N GLY A 389 -13.94 -6.66 9.15
CA GLY A 389 -13.29 -6.71 10.46
C GLY A 389 -12.13 -5.75 10.66
N LEU A 390 -11.96 -4.72 9.81
CA LEU A 390 -11.01 -3.64 10.10
C LEU A 390 -11.56 -2.68 11.16
N GLU A 391 -10.67 -2.18 11.99
CA GLU A 391 -10.93 -1.22 13.05
C GLU A 391 -10.75 0.22 12.56
N LEU A 392 -11.23 1.19 13.36
CA LEU A 392 -11.17 2.61 13.04
C LEU A 392 -9.76 3.10 12.73
N GLU A 393 -8.77 2.66 13.51
CA GLU A 393 -7.37 3.08 13.40
C GLU A 393 -6.80 2.74 12.01
N ALA A 394 -7.08 1.54 11.51
CA ALA A 394 -6.67 1.09 10.18
C ALA A 394 -7.38 1.88 9.06
N LEU A 395 -8.66 2.20 9.25
CA LEU A 395 -9.45 3.00 8.30
C LEU A 395 -8.98 4.45 8.27
N ALA A 396 -8.76 5.05 9.44
CA ALA A 396 -8.27 6.42 9.57
C ALA A 396 -6.88 6.58 8.95
N PHE A 397 -5.96 5.66 9.24
CA PHE A 397 -4.64 5.61 8.61
C PHE A 397 -4.75 5.50 7.08
N SER A 398 -5.61 4.60 6.59
CA SER A 398 -5.79 4.40 5.15
C SER A 398 -6.34 5.65 4.46
N ALA A 399 -7.36 6.29 5.03
CA ALA A 399 -7.94 7.52 4.51
C ALA A 399 -6.90 8.65 4.45
N CYS A 400 -6.17 8.88 5.54
CA CYS A 400 -5.15 9.91 5.62
C CYS A 400 -4.00 9.65 4.64
N SER A 401 -3.45 8.44 4.61
CA SER A 401 -2.31 8.08 3.74
C SER A 401 -2.65 8.25 2.26
N LEU A 402 -3.84 7.81 1.84
CA LEU A 402 -4.26 7.92 0.44
C LEU A 402 -4.57 9.36 0.04
N LEU A 403 -5.19 10.15 0.92
CA LEU A 403 -5.40 11.57 0.68
C LEU A 403 -4.06 12.31 0.54
N LEU A 404 -3.10 12.06 1.42
CA LEU A 404 -1.78 12.66 1.35
C LEU A 404 -1.04 12.26 0.07
N GLN A 405 -1.17 11.01 -0.37
CA GLN A 405 -0.61 10.59 -1.65
C GLN A 405 -1.21 11.39 -2.82
N ARG A 406 -2.53 11.59 -2.85
CA ARG A 406 -3.19 12.40 -3.89
C ARG A 406 -2.81 13.88 -3.82
N LEU A 407 -2.67 14.42 -2.62
CA LEU A 407 -2.14 15.77 -2.42
C LEU A 407 -0.71 15.90 -2.94
N LYS A 408 0.16 14.94 -2.64
CA LYS A 408 1.54 14.90 -3.17
C LYS A 408 1.56 14.84 -4.70
N GLU A 409 0.73 14.00 -5.33
CA GLU A 409 0.60 13.92 -6.79
C GLU A 409 0.15 15.27 -7.38
N THR A 410 -0.79 15.96 -6.74
CA THR A 410 -1.24 17.30 -7.13
C THR A 410 -0.12 18.32 -7.05
N LEU A 411 0.63 18.34 -5.94
CA LEU A 411 1.76 19.25 -5.75
C LEU A 411 2.87 19.04 -6.78
N ILE A 412 3.21 17.78 -7.07
CA ILE A 412 4.21 17.44 -8.11
C ILE A 412 3.75 17.95 -9.48
N PHE A 413 2.47 17.73 -9.83
CA PHE A 413 1.91 18.20 -11.09
C PHE A 413 1.99 19.73 -11.23
N VAL A 414 1.60 20.48 -10.19
CA VAL A 414 1.65 21.94 -10.19
C VAL A 414 3.10 22.45 -10.29
N SER A 415 4.03 21.84 -9.53
CA SER A 415 5.45 22.20 -9.58
C SER A 415 6.05 22.01 -10.97
N GLN A 416 5.75 20.91 -11.64
CA GLN A 416 6.30 20.57 -12.94
C GLN A 416 5.72 21.45 -14.07
N ASN A 417 4.41 21.75 -14.03
CA ASN A 417 3.74 22.44 -15.12
C ASN A 417 3.75 23.97 -14.98
N GLN A 418 3.86 24.50 -13.77
CA GLN A 418 3.77 25.95 -13.54
C GLN A 418 5.09 26.59 -13.10
N ASN A 419 6.15 25.80 -12.92
CA ASN A 419 7.50 26.24 -12.50
C ASN A 419 7.47 27.13 -11.24
N LYS A 420 6.59 26.82 -10.28
CA LYS A 420 6.35 27.59 -9.06
C LYS A 420 6.94 26.91 -7.85
N ALA A 421 7.45 27.71 -6.91
CA ALA A 421 7.88 27.23 -5.60
C ALA A 421 6.67 26.71 -4.80
N ILE A 422 6.83 25.60 -4.13
CA ILE A 422 5.80 25.01 -3.26
C ILE A 422 6.20 25.32 -1.81
N THR A 423 5.34 26.04 -1.12
CA THR A 423 5.46 26.25 0.33
C THR A 423 4.38 25.44 1.03
N VAL A 424 4.76 24.64 2.03
CA VAL A 424 3.81 23.88 2.84
C VAL A 424 3.65 24.57 4.18
N ASP A 425 2.47 25.14 4.43
CA ASP A 425 2.09 25.63 5.75
C ASP A 425 1.34 24.55 6.52
N ILE A 426 2.00 23.96 7.50
CA ILE A 426 1.40 22.93 8.37
C ILE A 426 0.96 23.62 9.66
N LYS A 427 -0.27 24.13 9.71
CA LYS A 427 -0.87 24.67 10.94
C LYS A 427 -1.22 23.58 11.95
N ALA A 428 -1.34 22.33 11.54
CA ALA A 428 -1.55 21.18 12.41
C ALA A 428 -0.22 20.42 12.58
N LYS A 429 0.57 20.79 13.58
CA LYS A 429 1.71 19.97 14.05
C LYS A 429 1.17 18.71 14.73
N THR A 430 0.88 17.68 13.95
CA THR A 430 0.67 16.36 14.51
C THR A 430 1.85 15.48 14.11
N ASP A 431 2.35 14.67 15.05
CA ASP A 431 3.41 13.67 14.80
C ASP A 431 3.07 12.78 13.58
N PHE A 432 1.78 12.63 13.29
CA PHE A 432 1.29 11.89 12.15
C PHE A 432 1.57 12.58 10.81
N VAL A 433 1.31 13.89 10.70
CA VAL A 433 1.60 14.66 9.46
C VAL A 433 3.10 14.70 9.23
N GLU A 434 3.90 14.88 10.28
CA GLU A 434 5.37 14.81 10.20
C GLU A 434 5.86 13.43 9.78
N ALA A 435 5.28 12.34 10.31
CA ALA A 435 5.65 10.97 9.96
C ALA A 435 5.28 10.57 8.51
N ILE A 436 4.29 11.22 7.91
CA ILE A 436 3.87 10.92 6.52
C ILE A 436 4.55 11.85 5.51
N LEU A 437 4.92 13.06 5.91
CA LEU A 437 5.64 14.00 5.04
C LEU A 437 7.16 13.74 5.00
N ASN A 438 7.72 13.09 6.02
CA ASN A 438 9.09 12.58 6.06
C ASN A 438 9.16 11.14 5.53
#